data_fa53c948a37116ae6723b267ed803f03
#
_entry.id   fa53c948a37116ae6723b267ed803f03
#
_cell.length_a   1.000
_cell.length_b   1.000
_cell.length_c   1.000
_cell.angle_alpha   90.00
_cell.angle_beta   90.00
_cell.angle_gamma   90.00
#
_symmetry.space_group_name_H-M   'P 1'
#
loop_
_entity.id
_entity.type
_entity.pdbx_description
1 polymer ?
#
loop_
_entity_poly.entity_id
_entity_poly.type
_entity_poly.pdbx_seq_one_letter_code
_entity_poly.pdbx_strand_id
1 'polypeptide(L)'
;MFNSGRVRRNGFQDSQMDTIQQRLAQAAEARTFEKEGDVRLVGAMNLTDEQAKKLPFALYRNGFFYYFRTHAHPNSTFLYTQSSLMDLMNWDVDDRMAMIHQPLLMIAGDVSDTRYMTDDAFKKATGTKDKELYLVKGAQHIETYWVPKYVNEEAAKLQEFFGKYLKK
;
A
#
# COMPACT_ATOMS: atom_id res chain seq x y z
N MET A 1 -5.84 4.19 -0.33
CA MET A 1 -5.48 3.00 0.50
C MET A 1 -4.55 2.11 -0.30
N PHE A 2 -3.60 1.45 0.33
CA PHE A 2 -2.71 0.47 -0.30
C PHE A 2 -2.85 -0.88 0.41
N ASN A 3 -3.32 -1.90 -0.30
CA ASN A 3 -3.48 -3.26 0.22
C ASN A 3 -2.22 -4.08 -0.09
N SER A 4 -1.24 -4.01 0.81
CA SER A 4 0.05 -4.68 0.61
C SER A 4 -0.08 -6.22 0.56
N GLY A 5 -1.00 -6.80 1.31
CA GLY A 5 -1.29 -8.24 1.27
C GLY A 5 -1.75 -8.69 -0.11
N ARG A 6 -2.72 -7.98 -0.70
CA ARG A 6 -3.20 -8.24 -2.07
C ARG A 6 -2.06 -8.15 -3.08
N VAL A 7 -1.23 -7.10 -3.02
CA VAL A 7 -0.10 -6.94 -3.95
C VAL A 7 0.94 -8.04 -3.76
N ARG A 8 1.25 -8.43 -2.52
CA ARG A 8 2.19 -9.52 -2.24
C ARG A 8 1.67 -10.86 -2.73
N ARG A 9 0.38 -11.10 -2.60
CA ARG A 9 -0.28 -12.33 -3.04
C ARG A 9 -0.46 -12.38 -4.57
N ASN A 10 -1.10 -11.37 -5.14
CA ASN A 10 -1.60 -11.40 -6.50
C ASN A 10 -0.70 -10.69 -7.52
N GLY A 11 0.31 -9.97 -7.06
CA GLY A 11 1.03 -8.99 -7.89
C GLY A 11 0.28 -7.67 -8.02
N PHE A 12 0.94 -6.68 -8.62
CA PHE A 12 0.33 -5.38 -8.87
C PHE A 12 -0.77 -5.52 -9.93
N GLN A 13 -1.94 -4.92 -9.69
CA GLN A 13 -3.14 -5.07 -10.53
C GLN A 13 -3.57 -6.53 -10.74
N ASP A 14 -3.34 -7.36 -9.73
CA ASP A 14 -3.64 -8.81 -9.76
C ASP A 14 -2.97 -9.56 -10.94
N SER A 15 -1.80 -9.09 -11.37
CA SER A 15 -1.11 -9.56 -12.57
C SER A 15 -0.37 -10.90 -12.42
N GLN A 16 -0.35 -11.50 -11.22
CA GLN A 16 0.42 -12.70 -10.91
C GLN A 16 -0.39 -13.74 -10.10
N MET A 17 -1.66 -13.85 -10.39
CA MET A 17 -2.58 -14.79 -9.73
C MET A 17 -2.16 -16.25 -9.86
N ASP A 18 -1.56 -16.62 -10.98
CA ASP A 18 -1.08 -17.97 -11.29
C ASP A 18 0.12 -18.42 -10.45
N THR A 19 0.85 -17.48 -9.83
CA THR A 19 2.04 -17.79 -9.03
C THR A 19 1.81 -17.78 -7.50
N ILE A 20 0.57 -17.61 -7.03
CA ILE A 20 0.23 -17.52 -5.60
C ILE A 20 0.73 -18.73 -4.82
N GLN A 21 0.42 -19.95 -5.31
CA GLN A 21 0.81 -21.19 -4.62
C GLN A 21 2.32 -21.35 -4.53
N GLN A 22 3.03 -21.01 -5.60
CA GLN A 22 4.49 -21.07 -5.63
C GLN A 22 5.10 -20.11 -4.59
N ARG A 23 4.59 -18.88 -4.47
CA ARG A 23 5.07 -17.91 -3.49
C ARG A 23 4.80 -18.34 -2.05
N LEU A 24 3.62 -18.88 -1.79
CA LEU A 24 3.28 -19.43 -0.47
C LEU A 24 4.17 -20.61 -0.11
N ALA A 25 4.43 -21.52 -1.05
CA ALA A 25 5.33 -22.66 -0.83
C ALA A 25 6.76 -22.20 -0.49
N GLN A 26 7.30 -21.23 -1.23
CA GLN A 26 8.62 -20.65 -0.94
C GLN A 26 8.69 -19.98 0.43
N ALA A 27 7.64 -19.27 0.84
CA ALA A 27 7.58 -18.64 2.16
C ALA A 27 7.47 -19.70 3.30
N ALA A 28 6.70 -20.76 3.07
CA ALA A 28 6.58 -21.89 4.02
C ALA A 28 7.90 -22.64 4.17
N GLU A 29 8.60 -22.91 3.07
CA GLU A 29 9.93 -23.50 3.09
C GLU A 29 10.91 -22.65 3.88
N ALA A 30 10.97 -21.33 3.63
CA ALA A 30 11.80 -20.40 4.35
C ALA A 30 11.51 -20.46 5.87
N ARG A 31 10.23 -20.50 6.27
CA ARG A 31 9.82 -20.60 7.68
C ARG A 31 10.27 -21.91 8.34
N THR A 32 10.21 -23.01 7.60
CA THR A 32 10.62 -24.33 8.13
C THR A 32 12.12 -24.39 8.42
N PHE A 33 12.93 -23.77 7.59
CA PHE A 33 14.40 -23.80 7.72
C PHE A 33 14.99 -22.56 8.41
N GLU A 34 14.16 -21.59 8.77
CA GLU A 34 14.60 -20.39 9.47
C GLU A 34 15.12 -20.72 10.86
N LYS A 35 16.36 -20.30 11.14
CA LYS A 35 17.03 -20.46 12.44
C LYS A 35 17.34 -19.09 13.01
N GLU A 36 17.54 -19.02 14.31
CA GLU A 36 17.97 -17.80 14.97
C GLU A 36 19.28 -17.29 14.36
N GLY A 37 19.24 -16.07 13.82
CA GLY A 37 20.38 -15.44 13.14
C GLY A 37 20.59 -15.85 11.68
N ASP A 38 19.83 -16.81 11.15
CA ASP A 38 19.93 -17.28 9.75
C ASP A 38 18.61 -17.04 9.01
N VAL A 39 18.25 -15.77 8.87
CA VAL A 39 16.97 -15.33 8.30
C VAL A 39 17.18 -14.82 6.87
N ARG A 40 16.47 -15.40 5.91
CA ARG A 40 16.50 -14.92 4.52
C ARG A 40 15.72 -13.61 4.38
N LEU A 41 16.44 -12.52 4.07
CA LEU A 41 15.86 -11.21 3.80
C LEU A 41 15.61 -11.02 2.30
N VAL A 42 14.45 -10.44 1.98
CA VAL A 42 14.02 -10.09 0.63
C VAL A 42 13.51 -8.65 0.60
N GLY A 43 13.26 -8.10 -0.58
CA GLY A 43 12.70 -6.75 -0.76
C GLY A 43 13.73 -5.67 -1.09
N ALA A 44 15.03 -6.00 -1.16
CA ALA A 44 16.04 -5.05 -1.61
C ALA A 44 15.76 -4.56 -3.04
N MET A 45 15.77 -3.24 -3.24
CA MET A 45 15.68 -2.63 -4.58
C MET A 45 17.06 -2.08 -4.97
N ASN A 46 17.95 -2.98 -5.40
CA ASN A 46 19.30 -2.63 -5.86
C ASN A 46 19.26 -2.15 -7.33
N LEU A 47 18.65 -0.98 -7.53
CA LEU A 47 18.48 -0.38 -8.86
C LEU A 47 19.31 0.91 -8.97
N THR A 48 19.85 1.16 -10.17
CA THR A 48 20.30 2.50 -10.52
C THR A 48 19.11 3.42 -10.79
N ASP A 49 19.32 4.74 -10.74
CA ASP A 49 18.26 5.71 -11.02
C ASP A 49 17.68 5.53 -12.43
N GLU A 50 18.52 5.19 -13.40
CA GLU A 50 18.10 4.94 -14.78
C GLU A 50 17.24 3.67 -14.91
N GLN A 51 17.53 2.64 -14.14
CA GLN A 51 16.70 1.43 -14.06
C GLN A 51 15.37 1.73 -13.37
N ALA A 52 15.41 2.50 -12.28
CA ALA A 52 14.21 2.86 -11.54
C ALA A 52 13.22 3.70 -12.36
N LYS A 53 13.72 4.63 -13.19
CA LYS A 53 12.91 5.42 -14.13
C LYS A 53 12.13 4.56 -15.15
N LYS A 54 12.63 3.37 -15.44
CA LYS A 54 12.02 2.42 -16.41
C LYS A 54 11.04 1.43 -15.79
N LEU A 55 10.85 1.46 -14.46
CA LEU A 55 9.87 0.58 -13.81
C LEU A 55 8.45 0.83 -14.37
N PRO A 56 7.63 -0.23 -14.57
CA PRO A 56 6.38 -0.12 -15.32
C PRO A 56 5.31 0.71 -14.60
N PHE A 57 5.30 0.72 -13.26
CA PHE A 57 4.26 1.38 -12.46
C PHE A 57 4.76 2.66 -11.79
N ALA A 58 3.90 3.69 -11.76
CA ALA A 58 4.21 4.97 -11.12
C ALA A 58 4.51 4.80 -9.63
N LEU A 59 3.78 3.92 -8.94
CA LEU A 59 4.05 3.57 -7.54
C LEU A 59 5.51 3.17 -7.33
N TYR A 60 6.03 2.27 -8.16
CA TYR A 60 7.40 1.76 -7.99
C TYR A 60 8.45 2.81 -8.36
N ARG A 61 8.24 3.56 -9.47
CA ARG A 61 9.14 4.66 -9.85
C ARG A 61 9.21 5.73 -8.79
N ASN A 62 8.06 6.29 -8.43
CA ASN A 62 7.98 7.38 -7.46
C ASN A 62 8.40 6.91 -6.06
N GLY A 63 8.03 5.69 -5.67
CA GLY A 63 8.43 5.08 -4.42
C GLY A 63 9.94 4.91 -4.31
N PHE A 64 10.61 4.44 -5.38
CA PHE A 64 12.06 4.34 -5.38
C PHE A 64 12.72 5.69 -5.08
N PHE A 65 12.35 6.75 -5.81
CA PHE A 65 12.96 8.07 -5.60
C PHE A 65 12.60 8.65 -4.23
N TYR A 66 11.37 8.45 -3.76
CA TYR A 66 10.95 8.91 -2.43
C TYR A 66 11.76 8.22 -1.33
N TYR A 67 11.72 6.90 -1.27
CA TYR A 67 12.26 6.13 -0.15
C TYR A 67 13.79 5.95 -0.19
N PHE A 68 14.42 5.96 -1.37
CA PHE A 68 15.86 5.71 -1.49
C PHE A 68 16.67 6.93 -1.91
N ARG A 69 16.04 8.09 -2.20
CA ARG A 69 16.72 9.32 -2.59
C ARG A 69 16.26 10.52 -1.78
N THR A 70 15.06 11.06 -2.05
CA THR A 70 14.65 12.35 -1.53
C THR A 70 14.25 12.34 -0.05
N HIS A 71 13.70 11.22 0.44
CA HIS A 71 13.25 11.04 1.82
C HIS A 71 13.85 9.76 2.44
N ALA A 72 15.03 9.35 1.98
CA ALA A 72 15.73 8.20 2.51
C ALA A 72 16.05 8.37 4.00
N HIS A 73 15.89 7.29 4.78
CA HIS A 73 16.24 7.28 6.19
C HIS A 73 17.13 6.07 6.49
N PRO A 74 18.22 6.22 7.27
CA PRO A 74 19.18 5.14 7.53
C PRO A 74 18.55 3.86 8.10
N ASN A 75 17.48 3.99 8.88
CA ASN A 75 16.78 2.86 9.50
C ASN A 75 15.69 2.26 8.61
N SER A 76 15.48 2.77 7.38
CA SER A 76 14.51 2.24 6.43
C SER A 76 15.22 1.43 5.35
N THR A 77 15.16 0.10 5.47
CA THR A 77 15.90 -0.81 4.58
C THR A 77 15.04 -1.43 3.49
N PHE A 78 13.71 -1.40 3.63
CA PHE A 78 12.75 -2.17 2.81
C PHE A 78 12.96 -3.67 2.81
N LEU A 79 13.87 -4.16 3.66
CA LEU A 79 14.09 -5.60 3.83
C LEU A 79 13.02 -6.17 4.76
N TYR A 80 12.57 -7.36 4.42
CA TYR A 80 11.68 -8.16 5.26
C TYR A 80 12.04 -9.64 5.13
N THR A 81 11.62 -10.47 6.10
CA THR A 81 11.91 -11.90 6.05
C THR A 81 11.06 -12.58 4.98
N GLN A 82 11.62 -13.51 4.22
CA GLN A 82 10.86 -14.27 3.23
C GLN A 82 9.72 -15.05 3.87
N SER A 83 9.93 -15.59 5.07
CA SER A 83 8.92 -16.31 5.85
C SER A 83 7.70 -15.46 6.20
N SER A 84 7.86 -14.13 6.40
CA SER A 84 6.75 -13.23 6.71
C SER A 84 5.74 -13.06 5.55
N LEU A 85 6.12 -13.48 4.34
CA LEU A 85 5.18 -13.48 3.20
C LEU A 85 3.96 -14.39 3.45
N MET A 86 4.07 -15.44 4.26
CA MET A 86 2.91 -16.25 4.63
C MET A 86 1.83 -15.42 5.31
N ASP A 87 2.21 -14.57 6.24
CA ASP A 87 1.27 -13.72 6.98
C ASP A 87 0.80 -12.54 6.12
N LEU A 88 1.72 -11.88 5.41
CA LEU A 88 1.42 -10.76 4.52
C LEU A 88 0.50 -11.15 3.37
N MET A 89 0.66 -12.32 2.77
CA MET A 89 -0.18 -12.78 1.67
C MET A 89 -1.55 -13.28 2.14
N ASN A 90 -1.67 -13.72 3.38
CA ASN A 90 -2.94 -14.13 3.98
C ASN A 90 -3.75 -12.96 4.54
N TRP A 91 -3.14 -11.80 4.71
CA TRP A 91 -3.84 -10.62 5.19
C TRP A 91 -4.51 -9.87 4.03
N ASP A 92 -5.80 -9.59 4.18
CA ASP A 92 -6.56 -8.76 3.24
C ASP A 92 -7.54 -7.86 3.99
N VAL A 93 -7.39 -6.55 3.84
CA VAL A 93 -8.28 -5.57 4.46
C VAL A 93 -9.67 -5.59 3.82
N ASP A 94 -9.77 -5.96 2.56
CA ASP A 94 -11.02 -5.96 1.81
C ASP A 94 -12.08 -6.85 2.46
N ASP A 95 -11.65 -7.98 3.05
CA ASP A 95 -12.54 -8.92 3.76
C ASP A 95 -13.15 -8.34 5.05
N ARG A 96 -12.60 -7.23 5.54
CA ARG A 96 -13.02 -6.57 6.79
C ARG A 96 -13.75 -5.26 6.57
N MET A 97 -13.81 -4.75 5.35
CA MET A 97 -14.43 -3.44 5.06
C MET A 97 -15.91 -3.36 5.45
N ALA A 98 -16.65 -4.45 5.30
CA ALA A 98 -18.05 -4.51 5.70
C ALA A 98 -18.28 -4.39 7.22
N MET A 99 -17.24 -4.59 8.04
CA MET A 99 -17.30 -4.47 9.50
C MET A 99 -17.17 -3.02 10.00
N ILE A 100 -16.86 -2.08 9.13
CA ILE A 100 -16.74 -0.66 9.49
C ILE A 100 -18.14 -0.07 9.63
N HIS A 101 -18.52 0.33 10.85
CA HIS A 101 -19.82 0.96 11.16
C HIS A 101 -19.70 2.46 11.45
N GLN A 102 -18.48 2.96 11.64
CA GLN A 102 -18.18 4.36 11.87
C GLN A 102 -18.21 5.16 10.55
N PRO A 103 -18.34 6.50 10.63
CA PRO A 103 -18.10 7.36 9.48
C PRO A 103 -16.73 7.07 8.87
N LEU A 104 -16.69 6.93 7.56
CA LEU A 104 -15.48 6.53 6.82
C LEU A 104 -15.12 7.57 5.76
N LEU A 105 -13.92 8.13 5.84
CA LEU A 105 -13.30 8.88 4.75
C LEU A 105 -12.14 8.08 4.16
N MET A 106 -12.17 7.90 2.86
CA MET A 106 -11.03 7.35 2.09
C MET A 106 -10.51 8.43 1.15
N ILE A 107 -9.19 8.64 1.16
CA ILE A 107 -8.52 9.62 0.30
C ILE A 107 -7.54 8.89 -0.62
N ALA A 108 -7.51 9.26 -1.89
CA ALA A 108 -6.56 8.73 -2.88
C ALA A 108 -6.28 9.75 -3.98
N GLY A 109 -5.11 9.67 -4.60
CA GLY A 109 -4.85 10.40 -5.83
C GLY A 109 -5.72 9.87 -6.99
N ASP A 110 -6.32 10.75 -7.77
CA ASP A 110 -7.26 10.36 -8.83
C ASP A 110 -6.58 9.66 -10.01
N VAL A 111 -5.30 9.96 -10.27
CA VAL A 111 -4.48 9.32 -11.31
C VAL A 111 -3.52 8.27 -10.75
N SER A 112 -3.68 7.92 -9.47
CA SER A 112 -2.86 6.91 -8.82
C SER A 112 -3.12 5.52 -9.42
N ASP A 113 -2.05 4.83 -9.81
CA ASP A 113 -2.11 3.45 -10.31
C ASP A 113 -2.52 2.42 -9.24
N THR A 114 -2.55 2.83 -7.96
CA THR A 114 -3.07 2.05 -6.83
C THR A 114 -4.54 2.32 -6.52
N ARG A 115 -5.20 3.24 -7.23
CA ARG A 115 -6.56 3.69 -6.94
C ARG A 115 -7.57 2.54 -6.94
N TYR A 116 -7.39 1.53 -7.81
CA TYR A 116 -8.29 0.38 -7.88
C TYR A 116 -8.49 -0.31 -6.52
N MET A 117 -7.45 -0.38 -5.68
CA MET A 117 -7.57 -0.96 -4.33
C MET A 117 -8.46 -0.11 -3.42
N THR A 118 -8.39 1.23 -3.55
CA THR A 118 -9.25 2.14 -2.79
C THR A 118 -10.70 2.05 -3.25
N ASP A 119 -10.93 2.03 -4.56
CA ASP A 119 -12.26 1.90 -5.15
C ASP A 119 -12.93 0.58 -4.73
N ASP A 120 -12.18 -0.54 -4.74
CA ASP A 120 -12.69 -1.85 -4.33
C ASP A 120 -13.03 -1.91 -2.84
N ALA A 121 -12.12 -1.40 -1.98
CA ALA A 121 -12.37 -1.33 -0.55
C ALA A 121 -13.56 -0.42 -0.21
N PHE A 122 -13.69 0.73 -0.87
CA PHE A 122 -14.82 1.63 -0.68
C PHE A 122 -16.16 0.99 -1.03
N LYS A 123 -16.21 0.22 -2.12
CA LYS A 123 -17.41 -0.56 -2.50
C LYS A 123 -17.78 -1.56 -1.42
N LYS A 124 -16.78 -2.26 -0.85
CA LYS A 124 -16.96 -3.30 0.18
C LYS A 124 -17.30 -2.74 1.56
N ALA A 125 -17.09 -1.45 1.82
CA ALA A 125 -17.45 -0.80 3.08
C ALA A 125 -18.97 -0.60 3.17
N THR A 126 -19.72 -1.68 3.38
CA THR A 126 -21.19 -1.70 3.40
C THR A 126 -21.79 -1.54 4.79
N GLY A 127 -20.99 -1.61 5.86
CA GLY A 127 -21.43 -1.48 7.24
C GLY A 127 -21.78 -0.05 7.66
N THR A 128 -21.37 0.95 6.89
CA THR A 128 -21.70 2.36 7.15
C THR A 128 -22.32 3.03 5.93
N LYS A 129 -23.30 3.93 6.18
CA LYS A 129 -23.87 4.81 5.16
C LYS A 129 -23.13 6.15 5.08
N ASP A 130 -22.46 6.54 6.17
CA ASP A 130 -21.67 7.76 6.29
C ASP A 130 -20.26 7.49 5.77
N LYS A 131 -20.14 7.32 4.45
CA LYS A 131 -18.84 7.10 3.81
C LYS A 131 -18.61 8.04 2.63
N GLU A 132 -17.39 8.50 2.52
CA GLU A 132 -16.94 9.41 1.48
C GLU A 132 -15.63 8.93 0.86
N LEU A 133 -15.52 8.99 -0.47
CA LEU A 133 -14.26 8.82 -1.21
C LEU A 133 -13.86 10.17 -1.79
N TYR A 134 -12.75 10.71 -1.30
CA TYR A 134 -12.18 11.96 -1.78
C TYR A 134 -10.98 11.69 -2.70
N LEU A 135 -11.03 12.20 -3.92
CA LEU A 135 -10.00 12.01 -4.93
C LEU A 135 -9.21 13.30 -5.13
N VAL A 136 -7.92 13.27 -4.78
CA VAL A 136 -6.99 14.40 -4.95
C VAL A 136 -6.60 14.50 -6.42
N LYS A 137 -7.04 15.57 -7.07
CA LYS A 137 -6.93 15.75 -8.52
C LYS A 137 -5.46 15.86 -8.97
N GLY A 138 -5.07 14.99 -9.92
CA GLY A 138 -3.75 14.95 -10.55
C GLY A 138 -2.66 14.32 -9.68
N ALA A 139 -2.99 13.80 -8.49
CA ALA A 139 -2.02 13.20 -7.60
C ALA A 139 -1.77 11.71 -7.91
N GLN A 140 -0.50 11.30 -7.91
CA GLN A 140 -0.07 9.91 -7.82
C GLN A 140 0.04 9.47 -6.35
N HIS A 141 0.11 8.15 -6.11
CA HIS A 141 0.12 7.59 -4.76
C HIS A 141 1.21 8.19 -3.85
N ILE A 142 2.45 8.21 -4.30
CA ILE A 142 3.58 8.71 -3.48
C ILE A 142 3.55 10.22 -3.32
N GLU A 143 2.97 10.96 -4.27
CA GLU A 143 2.88 12.42 -4.22
C GLU A 143 1.98 12.90 -3.09
N THR A 144 0.97 12.11 -2.70
CA THR A 144 0.10 12.41 -1.55
C THR A 144 0.84 12.38 -0.21
N TYR A 145 2.05 11.85 -0.14
CA TYR A 145 2.83 11.79 1.09
C TYR A 145 3.59 13.08 1.42
N TRP A 146 3.97 13.87 0.40
CA TRP A 146 4.94 14.92 0.61
C TRP A 146 4.78 16.16 -0.26
N VAL A 147 4.08 16.10 -1.40
CA VAL A 147 3.90 17.28 -2.26
C VAL A 147 2.97 18.26 -1.57
N PRO A 148 3.44 19.50 -1.20
CA PRO A 148 2.68 20.39 -0.32
C PRO A 148 1.28 20.71 -0.81
N LYS A 149 1.09 20.84 -2.13
CA LYS A 149 -0.22 21.09 -2.73
C LYS A 149 -1.22 19.99 -2.35
N TYR A 150 -0.83 18.73 -2.50
CA TYR A 150 -1.71 17.59 -2.24
C TYR A 150 -1.89 17.35 -0.75
N VAL A 151 -0.80 17.42 0.02
CA VAL A 151 -0.86 17.26 1.49
C VAL A 151 -1.76 18.32 2.14
N ASN A 152 -1.69 19.58 1.69
CA ASN A 152 -2.54 20.65 2.22
C ASN A 152 -4.02 20.42 1.86
N GLU A 153 -4.31 19.96 0.66
CA GLU A 153 -5.67 19.61 0.21
C GLU A 153 -6.25 18.47 1.05
N GLU A 154 -5.47 17.41 1.26
CA GLU A 154 -5.85 16.27 2.10
C GLU A 154 -6.06 16.68 3.56
N ALA A 155 -5.16 17.50 4.12
CA ALA A 155 -5.28 18.01 5.47
C ALA A 155 -6.56 18.83 5.68
N ALA A 156 -6.91 19.68 4.72
CA ALA A 156 -8.16 20.45 4.76
C ALA A 156 -9.39 19.52 4.76
N LYS A 157 -9.38 18.47 3.92
CA LYS A 157 -10.46 17.48 3.87
C LYS A 157 -10.56 16.66 5.16
N LEU A 158 -9.43 16.29 5.75
CA LEU A 158 -9.40 15.61 7.05
C LEU A 158 -9.96 16.50 8.17
N GLN A 159 -9.60 17.79 8.20
CA GLN A 159 -10.14 18.74 9.18
C GLN A 159 -11.66 18.90 9.04
N GLU A 160 -12.18 19.00 7.83
CA GLU A 160 -13.62 19.03 7.56
C GLU A 160 -14.31 17.78 8.11
N PHE A 161 -13.80 16.61 7.75
CA PHE A 161 -14.38 15.32 8.15
C PHE A 161 -14.35 15.14 9.67
N PHE A 162 -13.21 15.31 10.31
CA PHE A 162 -13.10 15.16 11.76
C PHE A 162 -13.86 16.26 12.51
N GLY A 163 -13.89 17.49 11.98
CA GLY A 163 -14.72 18.55 12.53
C GLY A 163 -16.23 18.24 12.52
N LYS A 164 -16.68 17.45 11.55
CA LYS A 164 -18.09 16.98 11.49
C LYS A 164 -18.39 15.90 12.53
N TYR A 165 -17.51 14.93 12.72
CA TYR A 165 -17.80 13.71 13.47
C TYR A 165 -17.20 13.66 14.89
N LEU A 166 -16.18 14.46 15.19
CA LEU A 166 -15.50 14.51 16.49
C LEU A 166 -15.86 15.74 17.32
N LYS A 167 -16.97 16.41 17.01
CA LYS A 167 -17.47 17.52 17.86
C LYS A 167 -17.77 16.98 19.26
N LYS A 168 -17.10 17.60 20.26
CA LYS A 168 -17.49 17.48 21.67
C LYS A 168 -18.71 18.32 21.93
#